data_e4ecac3213b795d159339b8390581506
#
_entry.id   e4ecac3213b795d159339b8390581506
#
_cell.length_a   1.000
_cell.length_b   1.000
_cell.length_c   1.000
_cell.angle_alpha   90.00
_cell.angle_beta   90.00
_cell.angle_gamma   90.00
#
_symmetry.space_group_name_H-M   'P 1'
#
loop_
_entity.id
_entity.type
_entity.pdbx_description
1 polymer ?
#
loop_
_entity_poly.entity_id
_entity_poly.type
_entity_poly.pdbx_seq_one_letter_code
_entity_poly.pdbx_strand_id
1 'polypeptide(L)'
;MEYCGPGLRLPLSGPMMLEHSKRIARAKQRLVMCRLLVDIMRTLRGHYMPVNEPFGTRIETQFVGLCVAIGDIEGKPFSVAKIAAYMGMSRSTVIRRLERLENWGVIERQGRRYFIRPEKVNGIMGMRAYKQDRHLITEAIDKLSVLDTLPECP
;
A
#
# COMPACT_ATOMS: atom_id res chain seq x y z
N MET A 1 56.81 -29.52 15.43
CA MET A 1 56.99 -28.24 14.70
C MET A 1 55.62 -27.66 14.46
N GLU A 2 55.18 -26.81 15.40
CA GLU A 2 53.89 -26.12 15.34
C GLU A 2 54.07 -24.81 14.63
N TYR A 3 53.39 -24.64 13.49
CA TYR A 3 53.26 -23.34 12.80
C TYR A 3 51.99 -22.64 13.31
N CYS A 4 52.18 -21.80 14.31
CA CYS A 4 51.17 -20.85 14.78
C CYS A 4 51.21 -19.62 13.86
N GLY A 5 50.34 -19.59 12.85
CA GLY A 5 50.11 -18.41 12.00
C GLY A 5 49.34 -17.35 12.76
N PRO A 6 49.76 -16.07 12.82
CA PRO A 6 49.01 -15.02 13.48
C PRO A 6 47.75 -14.71 12.65
N GLY A 7 46.60 -15.02 13.25
CA GLY A 7 45.32 -14.61 12.71
C GLY A 7 45.22 -13.09 12.61
N LEU A 8 45.31 -12.58 11.42
CA LEU A 8 45.10 -11.16 11.09
C LEU A 8 43.64 -10.81 11.34
N ARG A 9 43.27 -10.50 12.59
CA ARG A 9 42.08 -9.78 12.90
C ARG A 9 42.36 -8.32 12.57
N LEU A 10 42.01 -7.92 11.34
CA LEU A 10 41.93 -6.51 11.00
C LEU A 10 40.83 -5.91 11.87
N PRO A 11 41.11 -4.94 12.73
CA PRO A 11 40.07 -4.18 13.40
C PRO A 11 39.37 -3.38 12.31
N LEU A 12 38.11 -3.73 12.00
CA LEU A 12 37.28 -2.89 11.18
C LEU A 12 37.17 -1.55 11.91
N SER A 13 37.84 -0.54 11.37
CA SER A 13 37.86 0.81 11.90
C SER A 13 36.43 1.32 12.06
N GLY A 14 36.15 2.04 13.15
CA GLY A 14 34.79 2.49 13.57
C GLY A 14 33.91 3.07 12.46
N PRO A 15 34.42 3.89 11.51
CA PRO A 15 33.62 4.42 10.40
C PRO A 15 33.02 3.36 9.49
N MET A 16 33.76 2.29 9.19
CA MET A 16 33.33 1.23 8.27
C MET A 16 32.23 0.35 8.90
N MET A 17 32.30 0.08 10.20
CA MET A 17 31.25 -0.63 10.93
C MET A 17 29.97 0.19 10.98
N LEU A 18 30.06 1.50 11.16
CA LEU A 18 28.94 2.42 11.20
C LEU A 18 28.19 2.47 9.86
N GLU A 19 28.92 2.61 8.76
CA GLU A 19 28.34 2.59 7.42
C GLU A 19 27.67 1.24 7.10
N HIS A 20 28.26 0.14 7.53
CA HIS A 20 27.67 -1.19 7.38
C HIS A 20 26.35 -1.29 8.17
N SER A 21 26.33 -0.81 9.41
CA SER A 21 25.14 -0.79 10.26
C SER A 21 24.01 0.05 9.66
N LYS A 22 24.31 1.26 9.15
CA LYS A 22 23.35 2.11 8.45
C LYS A 22 22.76 1.45 7.20
N ARG A 23 23.60 0.77 6.41
CA ARG A 23 23.13 0.02 5.24
C ARG A 23 22.17 -1.10 5.62
N ILE A 24 22.43 -1.83 6.70
CA ILE A 24 21.55 -2.88 7.22
C ILE A 24 20.22 -2.27 7.70
N ALA A 25 20.25 -1.17 8.45
CA ALA A 25 19.04 -0.49 8.91
C ALA A 25 18.16 -0.04 7.74
N ARG A 26 18.74 0.63 6.75
CA ARG A 26 18.02 1.04 5.54
C ARG A 26 17.47 -0.14 4.74
N ALA A 27 18.19 -1.26 4.67
CA ALA A 27 17.69 -2.47 4.01
C ALA A 27 16.49 -3.05 4.77
N LYS A 28 16.53 -3.08 6.10
CA LYS A 28 15.41 -3.52 6.95
C LYS A 28 14.19 -2.58 6.81
N GLN A 29 14.37 -1.28 6.82
CA GLN A 29 13.29 -0.30 6.58
C GLN A 29 12.62 -0.53 5.22
N ARG A 30 13.41 -0.69 4.14
CA ARG A 30 12.87 -1.03 2.81
C ARG A 30 12.10 -2.34 2.83
N LEU A 31 12.60 -3.37 3.52
CA LEU A 31 11.92 -4.65 3.63
C LEU A 31 10.55 -4.51 4.30
N VAL A 32 10.46 -3.72 5.38
CA VAL A 32 9.17 -3.44 6.07
C VAL A 32 8.20 -2.77 5.10
N MET A 33 8.64 -1.74 4.38
CA MET A 33 7.81 -1.03 3.40
C MET A 33 7.36 -1.94 2.25
N CYS A 34 8.28 -2.73 1.68
CA CYS A 34 7.93 -3.66 0.60
C CYS A 34 6.89 -4.71 1.07
N ARG A 35 7.06 -5.26 2.27
CA ARG A 35 6.08 -6.21 2.85
C ARG A 35 4.73 -5.55 3.05
N LEU A 36 4.69 -4.37 3.67
CA LEU A 36 3.44 -3.63 3.87
C LEU A 36 2.69 -3.42 2.56
N LEU A 37 3.36 -2.94 1.52
CA LEU A 37 2.73 -2.71 0.21
C LEU A 37 2.19 -3.99 -0.41
N VAL A 38 2.96 -5.09 -0.36
CA VAL A 38 2.51 -6.38 -0.88
C VAL A 38 1.32 -6.91 -0.07
N ASP A 39 1.35 -6.81 1.24
CA ASP A 39 0.28 -7.32 2.10
C ASP A 39 -1.00 -6.48 1.96
N ILE A 40 -0.91 -5.15 1.86
CA ILE A 40 -2.07 -4.30 1.52
C ILE A 40 -2.64 -4.69 0.14
N MET A 41 -1.82 -4.91 -0.87
CA MET A 41 -2.30 -5.35 -2.18
C MET A 41 -2.95 -6.73 -2.14
N ARG A 42 -2.48 -7.63 -1.27
CA ARG A 42 -3.11 -8.95 -1.06
C ARG A 42 -4.45 -8.85 -0.36
N THR A 43 -4.59 -7.98 0.64
CA THR A 43 -5.88 -7.74 1.31
C THR A 43 -6.87 -7.10 0.34
N LEU A 44 -6.46 -6.08 -0.40
CA LEU A 44 -7.29 -5.47 -1.43
C LEU A 44 -7.78 -6.47 -2.48
N ARG A 45 -6.96 -7.47 -2.83
CA ARG A 45 -7.36 -8.52 -3.77
C ARG A 45 -8.57 -9.34 -3.29
N GLY A 46 -8.73 -9.54 -1.99
CA GLY A 46 -9.80 -10.34 -1.39
C GLY A 46 -11.13 -9.60 -1.21
N HIS A 47 -11.15 -8.28 -1.36
CA HIS A 47 -12.28 -7.45 -1.01
C HIS A 47 -12.95 -6.83 -2.23
N TYR A 48 -14.26 -6.93 -2.28
CA TYR A 48 -15.18 -6.22 -3.20
C TYR A 48 -15.23 -6.68 -4.67
N MET A 49 -14.42 -7.65 -5.13
CA MET A 49 -14.35 -7.94 -6.57
C MET A 49 -14.42 -9.42 -6.93
N PRO A 50 -15.04 -9.76 -8.08
CA PRO A 50 -15.08 -11.12 -8.58
C PRO A 50 -13.68 -11.69 -8.80
N VAL A 51 -13.49 -12.97 -8.48
CA VAL A 51 -12.17 -13.66 -8.51
C VAL A 51 -11.61 -13.80 -9.92
N ASN A 52 -12.43 -13.70 -10.95
CA ASN A 52 -12.11 -14.06 -12.34
C ASN A 52 -11.47 -12.92 -13.18
N GLU A 53 -11.16 -11.77 -12.59
CA GLU A 53 -10.56 -10.64 -13.29
C GLU A 53 -9.03 -10.69 -13.23
N PRO A 54 -8.31 -10.29 -14.32
CA PRO A 54 -6.86 -10.17 -14.31
C PRO A 54 -6.38 -9.22 -13.21
N PHE A 55 -5.24 -9.54 -12.58
CA PHE A 55 -4.72 -8.80 -11.42
C PHE A 55 -4.60 -7.29 -11.66
N GLY A 56 -3.99 -6.86 -12.77
CA GLY A 56 -3.84 -5.43 -13.09
C GLY A 56 -5.18 -4.70 -13.21
N THR A 57 -6.15 -5.31 -13.89
CA THR A 57 -7.49 -4.77 -14.04
C THR A 57 -8.20 -4.60 -12.70
N ARG A 58 -8.04 -5.57 -11.80
CA ARG A 58 -8.63 -5.51 -10.45
C ARG A 58 -8.06 -4.37 -9.63
N ILE A 59 -6.74 -4.28 -9.59
CA ILE A 59 -6.03 -3.22 -8.85
C ILE A 59 -6.43 -1.83 -9.36
N GLU A 60 -6.40 -1.61 -10.67
CA GLU A 60 -6.84 -0.34 -11.25
C GLU A 60 -8.30 -0.01 -10.88
N THR A 61 -9.19 -1.00 -10.96
CA THR A 61 -10.61 -0.81 -10.62
C THR A 61 -10.78 -0.48 -9.13
N GLN A 62 -10.03 -1.13 -8.24
CA GLN A 62 -10.04 -0.81 -6.81
C GLN A 62 -9.55 0.60 -6.53
N PHE A 63 -8.45 1.02 -7.13
CA PHE A 63 -7.95 2.38 -6.95
C PHE A 63 -8.93 3.44 -7.45
N VAL A 64 -9.60 3.19 -8.57
CA VAL A 64 -10.69 4.07 -9.04
C VAL A 64 -11.82 4.12 -8.01
N GLY A 65 -12.20 2.98 -7.43
CA GLY A 65 -13.19 2.91 -6.34
C GLY A 65 -12.76 3.68 -5.09
N LEU A 66 -11.49 3.59 -4.70
CA LEU A 66 -10.94 4.37 -3.58
C LEU A 66 -10.98 5.88 -3.86
N CYS A 67 -10.71 6.31 -5.10
CA CYS A 67 -10.86 7.72 -5.48
C CYS A 67 -12.31 8.21 -5.36
N VAL A 68 -13.28 7.36 -5.73
CA VAL A 68 -14.71 7.68 -5.53
C VAL A 68 -15.00 7.80 -4.03
N ALA A 69 -14.52 6.86 -3.22
CA ALA A 69 -14.71 6.88 -1.77
C ALA A 69 -14.12 8.14 -1.11
N ILE A 70 -12.92 8.51 -1.49
CA ILE A 70 -12.26 9.73 -0.98
C ILE A 70 -13.12 10.96 -1.30
N GLY A 71 -13.52 11.11 -2.56
CA GLY A 71 -14.33 12.26 -2.97
C GLY A 71 -15.70 12.31 -2.31
N ASP A 72 -16.31 11.17 -2.07
CA ASP A 72 -17.59 11.03 -1.38
C ASP A 72 -17.48 11.40 0.10
N ILE A 73 -16.53 10.83 0.82
CA ILE A 73 -16.27 11.09 2.25
C ILE A 73 -15.89 12.56 2.50
N GLU A 74 -15.12 13.16 1.59
CA GLU A 74 -14.74 14.58 1.66
C GLU A 74 -15.89 15.54 1.27
N GLY A 75 -17.04 15.03 0.86
CA GLY A 75 -18.17 15.83 0.35
C GLY A 75 -17.86 16.56 -0.96
N LYS A 76 -16.84 16.13 -1.68
CA LYS A 76 -16.37 16.69 -2.97
C LYS A 76 -16.18 15.58 -4.01
N PRO A 77 -17.27 14.95 -4.48
CA PRO A 77 -17.18 13.81 -5.39
C PRO A 77 -16.31 14.11 -6.61
N PHE A 78 -15.38 13.22 -6.92
CA PHE A 78 -14.43 13.41 -7.99
C PHE A 78 -15.10 13.24 -9.35
N SER A 79 -14.73 14.10 -10.30
CA SER A 79 -15.07 13.90 -11.70
C SER A 79 -14.15 12.86 -12.34
N VAL A 80 -14.58 12.26 -13.47
CA VAL A 80 -13.73 11.35 -14.27
C VAL A 80 -12.37 11.98 -14.58
N ALA A 81 -12.35 13.28 -14.93
CA ALA A 81 -11.10 13.99 -15.22
C ALA A 81 -10.19 14.09 -14.00
N LYS A 82 -10.77 14.34 -12.81
CA LYS A 82 -10.00 14.41 -11.56
C LYS A 82 -9.43 13.04 -11.18
N ILE A 83 -10.22 11.96 -11.29
CA ILE A 83 -9.75 10.60 -11.05
C ILE A 83 -8.61 10.24 -12.02
N ALA A 84 -8.80 10.53 -13.32
CA ALA A 84 -7.81 10.27 -14.35
C ALA A 84 -6.47 10.96 -14.06
N ALA A 85 -6.52 12.26 -13.71
CA ALA A 85 -5.32 13.03 -13.34
C ALA A 85 -4.67 12.51 -12.05
N TYR A 86 -5.48 12.19 -11.03
CA TYR A 86 -5.00 11.71 -9.74
C TYR A 86 -4.29 10.36 -9.85
N MET A 87 -4.81 9.47 -10.71
CA MET A 87 -4.30 8.12 -10.90
C MET A 87 -3.28 7.98 -12.03
N GLY A 88 -3.03 9.04 -12.81
CA GLY A 88 -2.18 8.95 -14.01
C GLY A 88 -2.78 8.04 -15.11
N MET A 89 -4.10 7.91 -15.17
CA MET A 89 -4.81 7.04 -16.11
C MET A 89 -5.49 7.83 -17.22
N SER A 90 -5.75 7.17 -18.36
CA SER A 90 -6.59 7.76 -19.41
C SER A 90 -8.06 7.87 -18.94
N ARG A 91 -8.78 8.92 -19.39
CA ARG A 91 -10.21 9.08 -19.07
C ARG A 91 -11.04 7.87 -19.50
N SER A 92 -10.74 7.29 -20.64
CA SER A 92 -11.43 6.10 -21.17
C SER A 92 -11.23 4.89 -20.26
N THR A 93 -10.03 4.70 -19.72
CA THR A 93 -9.75 3.66 -18.73
C THR A 93 -10.57 3.88 -17.47
N VAL A 94 -10.58 5.10 -16.93
CA VAL A 94 -11.35 5.43 -15.72
C VAL A 94 -12.85 5.17 -15.93
N ILE A 95 -13.42 5.61 -17.07
CA ILE A 95 -14.85 5.36 -17.39
C ILE A 95 -15.14 3.87 -17.36
N ARG A 96 -14.33 3.05 -18.04
CA ARG A 96 -14.51 1.59 -18.08
C ARG A 96 -14.39 0.95 -16.69
N ARG A 97 -13.55 1.48 -15.79
CA ARG A 97 -13.43 0.99 -14.41
C ARG A 97 -14.64 1.41 -13.56
N LEU A 98 -15.15 2.63 -13.74
CA LEU A 98 -16.36 3.11 -13.08
C LEU A 98 -17.59 2.30 -13.50
N GLU A 99 -17.78 2.02 -14.79
CA GLU A 99 -18.85 1.17 -15.29
C GLU A 99 -18.82 -0.23 -14.65
N ARG A 100 -17.63 -0.81 -14.47
CA ARG A 100 -17.49 -2.09 -13.75
C ARG A 100 -17.89 -2.00 -12.30
N LEU A 101 -17.45 -0.98 -11.58
CA LEU A 101 -17.81 -0.78 -10.17
C LEU A 101 -19.32 -0.56 -10.02
N GLU A 102 -19.94 0.14 -10.95
CA GLU A 102 -21.39 0.35 -11.00
C GLU A 102 -22.14 -0.97 -11.25
N ASN A 103 -21.67 -1.76 -12.23
CA ASN A 103 -22.22 -3.09 -12.52
C ASN A 103 -22.09 -4.08 -11.34
N TRP A 104 -21.03 -3.97 -10.54
CA TRP A 104 -20.87 -4.75 -9.31
C TRP A 104 -21.65 -4.20 -8.13
N GLY A 105 -22.34 -3.07 -8.33
CA GLY A 105 -23.12 -2.41 -7.28
C GLY A 105 -22.26 -1.85 -6.14
N VAL A 106 -20.98 -1.55 -6.39
CA VAL A 106 -20.07 -0.95 -5.40
C VAL A 106 -20.30 0.56 -5.33
N ILE A 107 -20.54 1.17 -6.48
CA ILE A 107 -20.81 2.59 -6.61
C ILE A 107 -22.17 2.81 -7.30
N GLU A 108 -22.68 4.01 -7.16
CA GLU A 108 -23.81 4.50 -7.93
C GLU A 108 -23.48 5.81 -8.62
N ARG A 109 -24.13 6.04 -9.75
CA ARG A 109 -23.96 7.27 -10.53
C ARG A 109 -25.15 8.19 -10.29
N GLN A 110 -24.86 9.45 -9.92
CA GLN A 110 -25.83 10.52 -9.81
C GLN A 110 -25.41 11.68 -10.75
N GLY A 111 -26.06 11.76 -11.90
CA GLY A 111 -25.70 12.71 -12.96
C GLY A 111 -24.29 12.46 -13.51
N ARG A 112 -23.34 13.39 -13.26
CA ARG A 112 -21.94 13.28 -13.69
C ARG A 112 -20.99 12.87 -12.57
N ARG A 113 -21.51 12.49 -11.40
CA ARG A 113 -20.73 12.14 -10.20
C ARG A 113 -21.00 10.71 -9.78
N TYR A 114 -20.06 10.14 -9.04
CA TYR A 114 -20.14 8.78 -8.54
C TYR A 114 -20.00 8.79 -7.03
N PHE A 115 -20.78 7.92 -6.37
CA PHE A 115 -20.86 7.79 -4.92
C PHE A 115 -20.69 6.32 -4.53
N ILE A 116 -20.16 6.07 -3.36
CA ILE A 116 -20.08 4.71 -2.81
C ILE A 116 -21.43 4.30 -2.28
N ARG A 117 -21.83 3.07 -2.51
CA ARG A 117 -23.01 2.50 -1.85
C ARG A 117 -22.69 2.13 -0.40
N PRO A 118 -23.34 2.76 0.60
CA PRO A 118 -23.02 2.56 2.02
C PRO A 118 -23.06 1.11 2.46
N GLU A 119 -23.97 0.30 1.91
CA GLU A 119 -24.11 -1.13 2.23
C GLU A 119 -22.85 -1.93 1.91
N LYS A 120 -22.10 -1.51 0.90
CA LYS A 120 -20.87 -2.20 0.50
C LYS A 120 -19.69 -1.84 1.40
N VAL A 121 -19.61 -0.62 1.89
CA VAL A 121 -18.51 -0.14 2.74
C VAL A 121 -18.72 -0.54 4.19
N ASN A 122 -19.96 -0.41 4.68
CA ASN A 122 -20.31 -0.69 6.07
C ASN A 122 -20.64 -2.17 6.33
N GLY A 123 -20.62 -3.01 5.29
CA GLY A 123 -20.84 -4.44 5.42
C GLY A 123 -19.69 -5.15 6.16
N ILE A 124 -19.98 -6.39 6.61
CA ILE A 124 -19.01 -7.22 7.37
C ILE A 124 -17.66 -7.36 6.66
N MET A 125 -17.68 -7.48 5.34
CA MET A 125 -16.44 -7.60 4.53
C MET A 125 -15.60 -6.31 4.59
N GLY A 126 -16.23 -5.14 4.48
CA GLY A 126 -15.55 -3.85 4.59
C GLY A 126 -14.94 -3.63 5.97
N MET A 127 -15.66 -4.00 7.02
CA MET A 127 -15.15 -3.92 8.40
C MET A 127 -13.96 -4.85 8.65
N ARG A 128 -13.95 -6.04 8.07
CA ARG A 128 -12.82 -6.98 8.16
C ARG A 128 -11.58 -6.44 7.44
N ALA A 129 -11.77 -5.95 6.20
CA ALA A 129 -10.70 -5.33 5.43
C ALA A 129 -10.06 -4.18 6.19
N TYR A 130 -10.87 -3.24 6.67
CA TYR A 130 -10.41 -2.09 7.44
C TYR A 130 -9.58 -2.51 8.68
N LYS A 131 -10.07 -3.49 9.45
CA LYS A 131 -9.33 -3.99 10.62
C LYS A 131 -7.99 -4.61 10.23
N GLN A 132 -7.96 -5.38 9.15
CA GLN A 132 -6.75 -6.03 8.65
C GLN A 132 -5.74 -5.01 8.14
N ASP A 133 -6.17 -4.06 7.30
CA ASP A 133 -5.29 -3.01 6.78
C ASP A 133 -4.74 -2.13 7.90
N ARG A 134 -5.58 -1.75 8.86
CA ARG A 134 -5.15 -1.01 10.04
C ARG A 134 -4.10 -1.78 10.85
N HIS A 135 -4.28 -3.09 11.04
CA HIS A 135 -3.30 -3.93 11.73
C HIS A 135 -1.96 -3.96 11.01
N LEU A 136 -1.97 -4.17 9.69
CA LEU A 136 -0.75 -4.16 8.87
C LEU A 136 0.01 -2.82 8.96
N ILE A 137 -0.72 -1.71 8.90
CA ILE A 137 -0.13 -0.37 9.02
C ILE A 137 0.48 -0.18 10.41
N THR A 138 -0.24 -0.52 11.48
CA THR A 138 0.25 -0.39 12.86
C THR A 138 1.51 -1.24 13.08
N GLU A 139 1.50 -2.50 12.65
CA GLU A 139 2.65 -3.39 12.75
C GLU A 139 3.88 -2.86 11.99
N ALA A 140 3.66 -2.26 10.81
CA ALA A 140 4.74 -1.66 10.03
C ALA A 140 5.31 -0.40 10.72
N ILE A 141 4.45 0.44 11.30
CA ILE A 141 4.86 1.63 12.08
C ILE A 141 5.73 1.20 13.27
N ASP A 142 5.30 0.20 14.04
CA ASP A 142 6.05 -0.30 15.20
C ASP A 142 7.44 -0.79 14.77
N LYS A 143 7.52 -1.57 13.69
CA LYS A 143 8.81 -2.06 13.15
C LYS A 143 9.71 -0.93 12.66
N LEU A 144 9.16 0.09 11.99
CA LEU A 144 9.93 1.24 11.52
C LEU A 144 10.42 2.09 12.68
N SER A 145 9.58 2.36 13.69
CA SER A 145 9.94 3.14 14.86
C SER A 145 11.15 2.55 15.60
N VAL A 146 11.22 1.21 15.72
CA VAL A 146 12.39 0.54 16.29
C VAL A 146 13.65 0.73 15.45
N LEU A 147 13.51 0.73 14.11
CA LEU A 147 14.65 0.90 13.19
C LEU A 147 15.13 2.36 13.12
N ASP A 148 14.22 3.33 13.33
CA ASP A 148 14.51 4.77 13.31
C ASP A 148 15.22 5.23 14.60
N THR A 149 15.08 4.47 15.71
CA THR A 149 15.80 4.75 16.98
C THR A 149 17.26 4.30 16.96
N LEU A 150 17.70 3.59 15.92
CA LEU A 150 19.12 3.27 15.76
C LEU A 150 19.90 4.57 15.54
N PRO A 151 20.94 4.86 16.37
CA PRO A 151 21.56 6.16 16.39
C PRO A 151 22.08 6.55 15.00
N GLU A 152 21.57 7.63 14.45
CA GLU A 152 22.28 8.38 13.45
C GLU A 152 23.50 8.97 14.18
N CYS A 153 24.62 8.29 14.11
CA CYS A 153 25.85 8.87 14.65
C CYS A 153 26.20 10.15 13.86
N PRO A 154 26.58 11.24 14.55
CA PRO A 154 26.86 12.54 13.96
C PRO A 154 27.93 12.50 12.90
#